data_c9095bf7ef31127dd0c7ead68dd76df5
#
_entry.id   c9095bf7ef31127dd0c7ead68dd76df5
#
_cell.length_a   1.000
_cell.length_b   1.000
_cell.length_c   1.000
_cell.angle_alpha   90.00
_cell.angle_beta   90.00
_cell.angle_gamma   90.00
#
_symmetry.space_group_name_H-M   'P 1'
#
loop_
_entity.id
_entity.type
_entity.pdbx_description
1 polymer ?
#
loop_
_entity_poly.entity_id
_entity_poly.type
_entity_poly.pdbx_seq_one_letter_code
_entity_poly.pdbx_strand_id
1 'polypeptide(L)'
;GISTDLRAQLLGNGVNGYHLKEYGTLVMNNANRTSYPMIKGGEKVISGLAYGTNANGTHQDSIYETVSGRYRFTSVLVGLPANQYKVEYAFRGYIILNKDGKDITIYGPVQARSIYALAQQVLDMGTYAQGSEADAFLRKLISDAQE
;
A
#
# COMPACT_ATOMS: atom_id res chain seq x y z
N GLY A 1 -4.49 -3.88 6.06
CA GLY A 1 -3.87 -4.97 6.80
C GLY A 1 -4.65 -6.27 6.69
N ILE A 2 -4.03 -7.35 7.09
CA ILE A 2 -4.63 -8.68 7.08
C ILE A 2 -4.72 -9.21 8.52
N SER A 3 -5.84 -9.88 8.87
CA SER A 3 -6.00 -10.54 10.17
C SER A 3 -4.90 -11.58 10.38
N THR A 4 -4.28 -11.57 11.58
CA THR A 4 -3.22 -12.53 11.93
C THR A 4 -3.75 -13.96 11.93
N ASP A 5 -4.97 -14.18 12.42
CA ASP A 5 -5.60 -15.49 12.47
C ASP A 5 -5.93 -16.01 11.05
N LEU A 6 -6.53 -15.16 10.22
CA LEU A 6 -6.84 -15.51 8.85
C LEU A 6 -5.57 -15.83 8.05
N ARG A 7 -4.53 -15.02 8.21
CA ARG A 7 -3.24 -15.25 7.56
C ARG A 7 -2.65 -16.60 7.96
N ALA A 8 -2.65 -16.91 9.26
CA ALA A 8 -2.14 -18.18 9.76
C ALA A 8 -2.92 -19.37 9.19
N GLN A 9 -4.24 -19.29 9.11
CA GLN A 9 -5.08 -20.33 8.53
C GLN A 9 -4.80 -20.50 7.03
N LEU A 10 -4.69 -19.42 6.29
CA LEU A 10 -4.42 -19.44 4.84
C LEU A 10 -3.03 -19.96 4.50
N LEU A 11 -2.04 -19.75 5.36
CA LEU A 11 -0.68 -20.28 5.20
C LEU A 11 -0.54 -21.72 5.70
N GLY A 12 -1.42 -22.16 6.58
CA GLY A 12 -1.46 -23.51 7.11
C GLY A 12 -2.36 -24.44 6.29
N ASN A 13 -3.44 -24.92 6.94
CA ASN A 13 -4.38 -25.86 6.31
C ASN A 13 -5.30 -25.25 5.27
N GLY A 14 -5.31 -23.92 5.15
CA GLY A 14 -6.21 -23.20 4.26
C GLY A 14 -7.58 -22.93 4.87
N VAL A 15 -8.40 -22.18 4.13
CA VAL A 15 -9.79 -21.86 4.48
C VAL A 15 -10.67 -22.25 3.30
N ASN A 16 -11.57 -23.23 3.48
CA ASN A 16 -12.42 -23.76 2.41
C ASN A 16 -11.64 -24.18 1.15
N GLY A 17 -10.40 -24.68 1.34
CA GLY A 17 -9.52 -25.07 0.25
C GLY A 17 -8.69 -23.92 -0.33
N TYR A 18 -8.86 -22.70 0.13
CA TYR A 18 -8.07 -21.55 -0.31
C TYR A 18 -6.80 -21.40 0.51
N HIS A 19 -5.71 -21.08 -0.17
CA HIS A 19 -4.40 -20.78 0.42
C HIS A 19 -3.94 -19.40 0.00
N LEU A 20 -3.17 -18.76 0.85
CA LEU A 20 -2.59 -17.45 0.56
C LEU A 20 -1.49 -17.57 -0.48
N LYS A 21 -1.59 -16.80 -1.55
CA LYS A 21 -0.55 -16.72 -2.58
C LYS A 21 0.22 -15.41 -2.50
N GLU A 22 -0.48 -14.31 -2.40
CA GLU A 22 0.13 -12.98 -2.48
C GLU A 22 -0.77 -11.93 -1.85
N TYR A 23 -0.19 -10.90 -1.25
CA TYR A 23 -0.91 -9.66 -0.95
C TYR A 23 0.02 -8.47 -1.03
N GLY A 24 -0.56 -7.29 -1.20
CA GLY A 24 0.18 -6.05 -1.31
C GLY A 24 -0.73 -4.86 -1.55
N THR A 25 -0.16 -3.84 -2.16
CA THR A 25 -0.86 -2.57 -2.45
C THR A 25 -0.69 -2.21 -3.92
N LEU A 26 -1.79 -1.78 -4.54
CA LEU A 26 -1.77 -1.18 -5.86
C LEU A 26 -1.71 0.33 -5.72
N VAL A 27 -0.99 0.97 -6.63
CA VAL A 27 -0.83 2.43 -6.67
C VAL A 27 -0.98 2.90 -8.11
N MET A 28 -1.72 3.97 -8.32
CA MET A 28 -1.80 4.65 -9.62
C MET A 28 -2.11 6.12 -9.42
N ASN A 29 -1.80 6.94 -10.44
CA ASN A 29 -2.26 8.32 -10.45
C ASN A 29 -3.79 8.33 -10.44
N ASN A 30 -4.38 9.05 -9.48
CA ASN A 30 -5.83 9.05 -9.31
C ASN A 30 -6.59 9.52 -10.56
N ALA A 31 -6.00 10.42 -11.35
CA ALA A 31 -6.60 10.90 -12.60
C ALA A 31 -6.77 9.79 -13.64
N ASN A 32 -5.96 8.73 -13.59
CA ASN A 32 -6.05 7.61 -14.53
C ASN A 32 -7.19 6.65 -14.21
N ARG A 33 -7.80 6.73 -13.03
CA ARG A 33 -8.88 5.81 -12.61
C ARG A 33 -10.14 5.89 -13.46
N THR A 34 -10.37 7.00 -14.13
CA THR A 34 -11.53 7.16 -15.03
C THR A 34 -11.38 6.36 -16.32
N SER A 35 -10.15 6.10 -16.76
CA SER A 35 -9.85 5.43 -18.03
C SER A 35 -9.26 4.03 -17.87
N TYR A 36 -8.66 3.72 -16.71
CA TYR A 36 -7.98 2.45 -16.45
C TYR A 36 -8.47 1.83 -15.15
N PRO A 37 -8.85 0.53 -15.16
CA PRO A 37 -9.29 -0.13 -13.92
C PRO A 37 -8.12 -0.33 -12.97
N MET A 38 -8.34 -0.13 -11.69
CA MET A 38 -7.33 -0.32 -10.65
C MET A 38 -7.31 -1.78 -10.19
N ILE A 39 -6.69 -2.62 -10.99
CA ILE A 39 -6.56 -4.06 -10.76
C ILE A 39 -5.11 -4.49 -10.86
N LYS A 40 -4.78 -5.62 -10.26
CA LYS A 40 -3.44 -6.22 -10.33
C LYS A 40 -3.07 -6.50 -11.80
N GLY A 41 -1.92 -5.99 -12.23
CA GLY A 41 -1.47 -6.13 -13.61
C GLY A 41 -2.15 -5.17 -14.59
N GLY A 42 -3.02 -4.28 -14.12
CA GLY A 42 -3.70 -3.30 -14.97
C GLY A 42 -2.76 -2.26 -15.53
N GLU A 43 -3.15 -1.66 -16.65
CA GLU A 43 -2.40 -0.57 -17.28
C GLU A 43 -2.37 0.64 -16.34
N LYS A 44 -1.23 1.30 -16.24
CA LYS A 44 -0.97 2.45 -15.35
C LYS A 44 -1.01 2.11 -13.85
N VAL A 45 -1.07 0.85 -13.49
CA VAL A 45 -1.09 0.40 -12.09
C VAL A 45 0.26 -0.18 -11.71
N ILE A 46 0.79 0.28 -10.57
CA ILE A 46 2.02 -0.25 -9.97
C ILE A 46 1.63 -1.12 -8.78
N SER A 47 2.24 -2.30 -8.67
CA SER A 47 2.02 -3.21 -7.56
C SER A 47 3.19 -3.18 -6.59
N GLY A 48 2.91 -2.96 -5.31
CA GLY A 48 3.87 -3.11 -4.22
C GLY A 48 3.60 -4.41 -3.47
N LEU A 49 4.52 -5.37 -3.58
CA LEU A 49 4.37 -6.69 -2.97
C LEU A 49 4.72 -6.64 -1.48
N ALA A 50 3.81 -7.11 -0.64
CA ALA A 50 4.07 -7.29 0.80
C ALA A 50 4.33 -8.77 1.13
N TYR A 51 3.61 -9.68 0.51
CA TYR A 51 3.81 -11.12 0.64
C TYR A 51 3.67 -11.78 -0.73
N GLY A 52 4.60 -12.67 -1.06
CA GLY A 52 4.55 -13.44 -2.30
C GLY A 52 5.91 -13.54 -2.95
N THR A 53 5.94 -14.04 -4.19
CA THR A 53 7.17 -14.17 -4.98
C THR A 53 7.21 -13.08 -6.03
N ASN A 54 8.25 -12.26 -6.01
CA ASN A 54 8.42 -11.19 -6.99
C ASN A 54 8.94 -11.71 -8.34
N ALA A 55 9.04 -10.79 -9.32
CA ALA A 55 9.40 -11.15 -10.70
C ALA A 55 10.77 -11.82 -10.84
N ASN A 56 11.70 -11.60 -9.91
CA ASN A 56 13.02 -12.22 -9.92
C ASN A 56 13.07 -13.57 -9.19
N GLY A 57 11.92 -14.08 -8.72
CA GLY A 57 11.81 -15.35 -8.02
C GLY A 57 12.08 -15.28 -6.50
N THR A 58 12.34 -14.11 -5.95
CA THR A 58 12.57 -13.94 -4.52
C THR A 58 11.24 -13.88 -3.77
N HIS A 59 11.10 -14.71 -2.73
CA HIS A 59 9.94 -14.67 -1.85
C HIS A 59 10.09 -13.50 -0.86
N GLN A 60 9.00 -12.75 -0.68
CA GLN A 60 8.96 -11.60 0.22
C GLN A 60 7.85 -11.81 1.25
N ASP A 61 8.14 -11.46 2.49
CA ASP A 61 7.16 -11.43 3.58
C ASP A 61 7.48 -10.22 4.46
N SER A 62 6.81 -9.12 4.17
CA SER A 62 7.06 -7.85 4.83
C SER A 62 5.86 -7.48 5.70
N ILE A 63 6.12 -7.26 6.98
CA ILE A 63 5.14 -6.79 7.95
C ILE A 63 5.67 -5.49 8.54
N TYR A 64 4.90 -4.41 8.40
CA TYR A 64 5.25 -3.12 8.98
C TYR A 64 5.09 -3.14 10.51
N GLU A 65 3.94 -3.58 10.97
CA GLU A 65 3.65 -3.74 12.40
C GLU A 65 2.46 -4.67 12.61
N THR A 66 2.29 -5.12 13.85
CA THR A 66 1.11 -5.89 14.27
C THR A 66 0.30 -5.03 15.24
N VAL A 67 -0.95 -4.73 14.88
CA VAL A 67 -1.85 -3.89 15.68
C VAL A 67 -3.24 -4.53 15.73
N SER A 68 -3.78 -4.69 16.93
CA SER A 68 -5.15 -5.17 17.13
C SER A 68 -5.47 -6.48 16.38
N GLY A 69 -4.53 -7.42 16.38
CA GLY A 69 -4.71 -8.72 15.72
C GLY A 69 -4.62 -8.67 14.22
N ARG A 70 -4.00 -7.62 13.65
CA ARG A 70 -3.78 -7.49 12.21
C ARG A 70 -2.32 -7.23 11.92
N TYR A 71 -1.81 -7.86 10.87
CA TYR A 71 -0.54 -7.49 10.27
C TYR A 71 -0.76 -6.32 9.32
N ARG A 72 -0.06 -5.22 9.57
CA ARG A 72 -0.04 -4.05 8.68
C ARG A 72 1.13 -4.16 7.73
N PHE A 73 0.89 -3.84 6.48
CA PHE A 73 1.91 -3.73 5.46
C PHE A 73 1.78 -2.39 4.76
N THR A 74 2.87 -1.94 4.15
CA THR A 74 2.93 -0.65 3.50
C THR A 74 3.64 -0.75 2.16
N SER A 75 3.36 0.21 1.28
CA SER A 75 4.09 0.43 0.05
C SER A 75 4.71 1.80 0.08
N VAL A 76 5.88 1.93 -0.52
CA VAL A 76 6.62 3.19 -0.56
C VAL A 76 6.76 3.63 -2.02
N LEU A 77 6.35 4.86 -2.29
CA LEU A 77 6.68 5.54 -3.55
C LEU A 77 8.02 6.23 -3.37
N VAL A 78 9.01 5.84 -4.18
CA VAL A 78 10.35 6.40 -4.14
C VAL A 78 10.63 7.22 -5.39
N GLY A 79 11.49 8.23 -5.26
CA GLY A 79 11.90 9.05 -6.38
C GLY A 79 10.85 10.01 -6.90
N LEU A 80 9.81 10.31 -6.12
CA LEU A 80 8.77 11.26 -6.50
C LEU A 80 9.32 12.68 -6.45
N PRO A 81 9.31 13.44 -7.57
CA PRO A 81 9.80 14.83 -7.56
C PRO A 81 8.83 15.78 -6.86
N ALA A 82 9.33 16.91 -6.38
CA ALA A 82 8.54 17.87 -5.60
C ALA A 82 7.30 18.39 -6.35
N ASN A 83 7.37 18.51 -7.67
CA ASN A 83 6.23 18.95 -8.49
C ASN A 83 5.09 17.93 -8.55
N GLN A 84 5.30 16.72 -8.03
CA GLN A 84 4.28 15.67 -7.94
C GLN A 84 3.69 15.55 -6.53
N TYR A 85 4.15 16.34 -5.54
CA TYR A 85 3.71 16.20 -4.15
C TYR A 85 2.22 16.55 -3.95
N LYS A 86 1.64 17.38 -4.79
CA LYS A 86 0.20 17.70 -4.77
C LYS A 86 -0.65 16.80 -5.64
N VAL A 87 -0.05 15.93 -6.43
CA VAL A 87 -0.77 14.97 -7.25
C VAL A 87 -1.38 13.91 -6.35
N GLU A 88 -2.67 13.64 -6.54
CA GLU A 88 -3.33 12.55 -5.83
C GLU A 88 -2.99 11.21 -6.46
N TYR A 89 -2.54 10.30 -5.62
CA TYR A 89 -2.35 8.89 -5.97
C TYR A 89 -3.43 8.06 -5.31
N ALA A 90 -3.94 7.09 -6.04
CA ALA A 90 -4.89 6.12 -5.51
C ALA A 90 -4.15 4.90 -4.99
N PHE A 91 -4.60 4.39 -3.86
CA PHE A 91 -4.03 3.22 -3.18
C PHE A 91 -5.13 2.21 -2.93
N ARG A 92 -4.84 0.95 -3.16
CA ARG A 92 -5.79 -0.14 -2.96
C ARG A 92 -5.06 -1.39 -2.51
N GLY A 93 -5.47 -1.97 -1.38
CA GLY A 93 -4.99 -3.28 -0.96
C GLY A 93 -5.54 -4.38 -1.84
N TYR A 94 -4.78 -5.46 -2.03
CA TYR A 94 -5.25 -6.65 -2.73
C TYR A 94 -4.72 -7.90 -2.04
N ILE A 95 -5.42 -9.01 -2.22
CA ILE A 95 -5.01 -10.33 -1.80
C ILE A 95 -5.32 -11.33 -2.91
N ILE A 96 -4.38 -12.22 -3.20
CA ILE A 96 -4.57 -13.31 -4.14
C ILE A 96 -4.59 -14.62 -3.36
N LEU A 97 -5.66 -15.37 -3.53
CA LEU A 97 -5.83 -16.70 -2.94
C LEU A 97 -5.83 -17.73 -4.06
N ASN A 98 -5.32 -18.93 -3.76
CA ASN A 98 -5.28 -20.05 -4.69
C ASN A 98 -6.08 -21.21 -4.14
N LYS A 99 -6.90 -21.82 -5.00
CA LYS A 99 -7.61 -23.07 -4.73
C LYS A 99 -7.59 -23.95 -5.97
N ASP A 100 -7.05 -25.17 -5.82
CA ASP A 100 -7.00 -26.15 -6.90
C ASP A 100 -6.34 -25.62 -8.18
N GLY A 101 -5.27 -24.82 -8.02
CA GLY A 101 -4.53 -24.22 -9.13
C GLY A 101 -5.18 -22.99 -9.74
N LYS A 102 -6.29 -22.50 -9.19
CA LYS A 102 -6.97 -21.31 -9.67
C LYS A 102 -6.80 -20.15 -8.69
N ASP A 103 -6.42 -19.00 -9.21
CA ASP A 103 -6.27 -17.79 -8.43
C ASP A 103 -7.56 -16.99 -8.40
N ILE A 104 -7.87 -16.42 -7.22
CA ILE A 104 -8.85 -15.34 -7.10
C ILE A 104 -8.18 -14.13 -6.47
N THR A 105 -8.54 -12.94 -6.94
CA THR A 105 -8.02 -11.69 -6.40
C THR A 105 -9.15 -10.91 -5.75
N ILE A 106 -8.93 -10.52 -4.50
CA ILE A 106 -9.88 -9.73 -3.73
C ILE A 106 -9.25 -8.35 -3.50
N TYR A 107 -10.03 -7.30 -3.72
CA TYR A 107 -9.58 -5.92 -3.61
C TYR A 107 -10.24 -5.21 -2.43
N GLY A 108 -9.45 -4.41 -1.73
CA GLY A 108 -9.96 -3.50 -0.72
C GLY A 108 -10.49 -2.21 -1.34
N PRO A 109 -10.96 -1.28 -0.50
CA PRO A 109 -11.43 0.03 -0.96
C PRO A 109 -10.27 0.86 -1.52
N VAL A 110 -10.58 1.74 -2.46
CA VAL A 110 -9.63 2.70 -3.01
C VAL A 110 -9.60 3.93 -2.12
N GLN A 111 -8.39 4.41 -1.81
CA GLN A 111 -8.17 5.67 -1.12
C GLN A 111 -7.25 6.55 -1.97
N ALA A 112 -7.59 7.82 -2.11
CA ALA A 112 -6.78 8.77 -2.85
C ALA A 112 -6.15 9.78 -1.88
N ARG A 113 -4.84 9.98 -2.01
CA ARG A 113 -4.06 10.90 -1.17
C ARG A 113 -2.93 11.51 -1.98
N SER A 114 -2.58 12.77 -1.66
CA SER A 114 -1.32 13.35 -2.10
C SER A 114 -0.32 13.32 -0.95
N ILE A 115 0.96 13.35 -1.28
CA ILE A 115 2.02 13.44 -0.26
C ILE A 115 1.87 14.73 0.54
N TYR A 116 1.54 15.84 -0.14
CA TYR A 116 1.27 17.12 0.50
C TYR A 116 0.15 17.00 1.56
N ALA A 117 -0.98 16.41 1.20
CA ALA A 117 -2.12 16.26 2.10
C ALA A 117 -1.80 15.34 3.29
N LEU A 118 -1.05 14.25 3.05
CA LEU A 118 -0.61 13.36 4.12
C LEU A 118 0.35 14.06 5.09
N ALA A 119 1.32 14.82 4.58
CA ALA A 119 2.25 15.58 5.41
C ALA A 119 1.51 16.63 6.26
N GLN A 120 0.56 17.35 5.67
CA GLN A 120 -0.28 18.30 6.37
C GLN A 120 -1.06 17.62 7.50
N GLN A 121 -1.67 16.48 7.22
CA GLN A 121 -2.42 15.72 8.22
C GLN A 121 -1.54 15.27 9.38
N VAL A 122 -0.35 14.77 9.12
CA VAL A 122 0.58 14.32 10.17
C VAL A 122 1.04 15.50 11.03
N LEU A 123 1.31 16.66 10.44
CA LEU A 123 1.64 17.86 11.21
C LEU A 123 0.47 18.31 12.08
N ASP A 124 -0.75 18.32 11.55
CA ASP A 124 -1.95 18.73 12.27
C ASP A 124 -2.27 17.79 13.44
N MET A 125 -1.94 16.52 13.33
CA MET A 125 -2.12 15.53 14.40
C MET A 125 -1.12 15.70 15.55
N GLY A 126 -0.04 16.47 15.35
CA GLY A 126 0.97 16.68 16.38
C GLY A 126 1.77 15.43 16.74
N THR A 127 1.88 14.46 15.83
CA THR A 127 2.58 13.20 16.06
C THR A 127 4.04 13.39 16.40
N TYR A 128 4.68 14.39 15.81
CA TYR A 128 6.10 14.71 16.03
C TYR A 128 6.24 16.05 16.73
N ALA A 129 7.19 16.14 17.65
CA ALA A 129 7.46 17.37 18.40
C ALA A 129 7.91 18.49 17.45
N GLN A 130 7.41 19.71 17.69
CA GLN A 130 7.80 20.89 16.93
C GLN A 130 9.31 21.08 16.98
N GLY A 131 9.92 21.28 15.82
CA GLY A 131 11.37 21.45 15.68
C GLY A 131 12.15 20.15 15.67
N SER A 132 11.50 18.98 15.79
CA SER A 132 12.16 17.69 15.62
C SER A 132 12.57 17.49 14.16
N GLU A 133 13.45 16.52 13.92
CA GLU A 133 13.92 16.19 12.56
C GLU A 133 12.76 15.79 11.65
N ALA A 134 11.81 14.99 12.17
CA ALA A 134 10.63 14.58 11.42
C ALA A 134 9.71 15.76 11.12
N ASP A 135 9.49 16.65 12.08
CA ASP A 135 8.68 17.86 11.89
C ASP A 135 9.30 18.77 10.82
N ALA A 136 10.63 19.00 10.89
CA ALA A 136 11.35 19.81 9.91
C ALA A 136 11.27 19.22 8.50
N PHE A 137 11.38 17.89 8.37
CA PHE A 137 11.25 17.19 7.10
C PHE A 137 9.86 17.39 6.48
N LEU A 138 8.79 17.21 7.27
CA LEU A 138 7.41 17.38 6.79
C LEU A 138 7.14 18.82 6.36
N ARG A 139 7.63 19.81 7.10
CA ARG A 139 7.46 21.22 6.75
C ARG A 139 8.21 21.57 5.47
N LYS A 140 9.41 21.03 5.29
CA LYS A 140 10.18 21.20 4.04
C LYS A 140 9.44 20.60 2.85
N LEU A 141 8.87 19.41 3.00
CA LEU A 141 8.10 18.74 1.96
C LEU A 141 6.90 19.59 1.53
N ILE A 142 6.19 20.17 2.48
CA ILE A 142 5.05 21.06 2.20
C ILE A 142 5.52 22.32 1.47
N SER A 143 6.61 22.90 1.91
CA SER A 143 7.20 24.10 1.27
C SER A 143 7.61 23.82 -0.17
N ASP A 144 8.31 22.71 -0.40
CA ASP A 144 8.75 22.29 -1.73
C ASP A 144 7.56 22.04 -2.67
N ALA A 145 6.46 21.52 -2.14
CA ALA A 145 5.26 21.23 -2.93
C ALA A 145 4.53 22.50 -3.40
N GLN A 146 4.78 23.64 -2.80
CA GLN A 146 4.15 24.92 -3.16
C GLN A 146 4.93 25.65 -4.28
N GLU A 147 6.13 25.26 -4.49
CA GLU A 147 6.96 25.77 -5.60
C GLU A 147 6.59 25.07 -6.91
#